data_6b7694a2a7d3e3d0cde8ce3d4686916b
#
_entry.id   6b7694a2a7d3e3d0cde8ce3d4686916b
#
_cell.length_a   1.000
_cell.length_b   1.000
_cell.length_c   1.000
_cell.angle_alpha   90.00
_cell.angle_beta   90.00
_cell.angle_gamma   90.00
#
_symmetry.space_group_name_H-M   'P 1'
#
loop_
_entity.id
_entity.type
_entity.pdbx_description
1 polymer ?
#
loop_
_entity_poly.entity_id
_entity_poly.type
_entity_poly.pdbx_seq_one_letter_code
_entity_poly.pdbx_strand_id
1 'polypeptide(L)'
;MLSNRLAKHFAAAAAASVVAGAANAAIVHWSNINLVIPATIDGLYINVETRVSGSAGSVVAGWDINPYSATSLTWFNATGTGMLRYPGVTTGSAGNLAGGTVVGATGSYGSGAVVVGAAAGNWQLNAVNTFGFRFVAADGLTHYGYGFMSVGAAITNRTLTDIFYEDVAATAITVVPAPGAIALLGLAGLAGRRRR
;
A
#
# COMPACT_ATOMS: atom_id res chain seq x y z
N MET A 1 30.27 0.11 -55.44
CA MET A 1 30.93 0.23 -54.12
C MET A 1 30.25 1.18 -53.12
N LEU A 2 28.96 1.43 -53.24
CA LEU A 2 28.18 2.32 -52.32
C LEU A 2 27.37 1.57 -51.26
N SER A 3 27.19 0.25 -51.39
CA SER A 3 26.31 -0.53 -50.48
C SER A 3 26.88 -0.81 -49.09
N ASN A 4 28.21 -0.86 -48.96
CA ASN A 4 28.85 -1.22 -47.69
C ASN A 4 28.97 -0.07 -46.67
N ARG A 5 28.82 1.18 -47.11
CA ARG A 5 28.85 2.34 -46.19
C ARG A 5 27.48 2.57 -45.54
N LEU A 6 26.40 2.33 -46.28
CA LEU A 6 25.03 2.45 -45.74
C LEU A 6 24.76 1.40 -44.68
N ALA A 7 25.18 0.16 -44.88
CA ALA A 7 24.99 -0.94 -43.90
C ALA A 7 25.67 -0.68 -42.56
N LYS A 8 26.85 0.00 -42.59
CA LYS A 8 27.57 0.37 -41.35
C LYS A 8 26.89 1.47 -40.55
N HIS A 9 26.18 2.38 -41.19
CA HIS A 9 25.44 3.43 -40.52
C HIS A 9 24.13 2.92 -39.94
N PHE A 10 23.46 1.96 -40.55
CA PHE A 10 22.27 1.31 -40.01
C PHE A 10 22.62 0.39 -38.83
N ALA A 11 23.76 -0.29 -38.82
CA ALA A 11 24.21 -1.09 -37.69
C ALA A 11 24.59 -0.23 -36.46
N ALA A 12 25.10 0.99 -36.67
CA ALA A 12 25.42 1.93 -35.59
C ALA A 12 24.14 2.59 -35.01
N ALA A 13 23.13 2.84 -35.81
CA ALA A 13 21.84 3.38 -35.35
C ALA A 13 20.99 2.36 -34.55
N ALA A 14 21.10 1.06 -34.87
CA ALA A 14 20.39 -0.02 -34.15
C ALA A 14 21.00 -0.33 -32.77
N ALA A 15 22.32 0.01 -32.57
CA ALA A 15 23.01 -0.22 -31.30
C ALA A 15 22.79 0.90 -30.26
N ALA A 16 22.22 2.06 -30.66
CA ALA A 16 21.99 3.20 -29.78
C ALA A 16 20.57 3.24 -29.16
N SER A 17 19.72 2.28 -29.45
CA SER A 17 18.28 2.33 -29.06
C SER A 17 17.87 1.41 -27.91
N VAL A 18 18.77 0.78 -27.17
CA VAL A 18 18.39 -0.06 -26.04
C VAL A 18 19.34 0.12 -24.85
N VAL A 19 19.30 1.28 -24.22
CA VAL A 19 19.46 1.38 -22.78
C VAL A 19 18.53 2.50 -22.29
N ALA A 20 17.25 2.41 -22.58
CA ALA A 20 16.28 2.80 -21.56
C ALA A 20 16.40 1.71 -20.51
N GLY A 21 17.21 1.94 -19.49
CA GLY A 21 17.21 1.08 -18.32
C GLY A 21 15.77 0.98 -17.88
N ALA A 22 15.16 -0.20 -17.97
CA ALA A 22 13.96 -0.48 -17.25
C ALA A 22 14.30 -0.13 -15.80
N ALA A 23 13.74 0.95 -15.28
CA ALA A 23 13.75 1.19 -13.85
C ALA A 23 13.16 -0.09 -13.27
N ASN A 24 13.98 -0.90 -12.63
CA ASN A 24 13.50 -2.09 -11.97
C ASN A 24 12.63 -1.56 -10.83
N ALA A 25 11.31 -1.73 -10.98
CA ALA A 25 10.35 -1.46 -9.95
C ALA A 25 10.81 -2.14 -8.66
N ALA A 26 11.05 -1.37 -7.60
CA ALA A 26 11.48 -1.88 -6.33
C ALA A 26 10.44 -1.56 -5.26
N ILE A 27 10.02 -2.59 -4.54
CA ILE A 27 9.12 -2.40 -3.41
C ILE A 27 9.93 -1.85 -2.24
N VAL A 28 9.60 -0.65 -1.82
CA VAL A 28 10.11 -0.07 -0.59
C VAL A 28 9.31 -0.61 0.58
N HIS A 29 9.99 -1.15 1.57
CA HIS A 29 9.38 -1.68 2.79
C HIS A 29 9.81 -0.86 4.00
N TRP A 30 8.86 -0.27 4.67
CA TRP A 30 9.00 0.29 6.01
C TRP A 30 8.48 -0.74 7.00
N SER A 31 9.39 -1.50 7.62
CA SER A 31 9.11 -2.64 8.47
C SER A 31 9.13 -2.30 9.95
N ASN A 32 8.40 -3.08 10.75
CA ASN A 32 8.40 -3.01 12.21
C ASN A 32 8.12 -1.59 12.75
N ILE A 33 7.21 -0.87 12.12
CA ILE A 33 6.91 0.53 12.39
C ILE A 33 6.42 0.70 13.83
N ASN A 34 5.50 -0.15 14.27
CA ASN A 34 4.87 -0.16 15.60
C ASN A 34 4.32 1.22 16.03
N LEU A 35 3.79 1.99 15.08
CA LEU A 35 3.14 3.27 15.35
C LEU A 35 1.75 3.05 15.92
N VAL A 36 1.57 3.35 17.19
CA VAL A 36 0.24 3.41 17.80
C VAL A 36 -0.52 4.60 17.25
N ILE A 37 -1.70 4.36 16.69
CA ILE A 37 -2.57 5.41 16.17
C ILE A 37 -3.46 5.90 17.31
N PRO A 38 -3.31 7.15 17.77
CA PRO A 38 -4.11 7.69 18.86
C PRO A 38 -5.62 7.66 18.55
N ALA A 39 -6.42 7.29 19.54
CA ALA A 39 -7.87 7.40 19.47
C ALA A 39 -8.32 8.84 19.77
N THR A 40 -7.92 9.77 18.92
CA THR A 40 -8.22 11.20 19.00
C THR A 40 -8.82 11.70 17.70
N ILE A 41 -9.35 12.92 17.71
CA ILE A 41 -9.91 13.55 16.51
C ILE A 41 -8.80 13.87 15.48
N ASP A 42 -7.57 14.05 15.92
CA ASP A 42 -6.44 14.39 15.05
C ASP A 42 -5.73 13.15 14.53
N GLY A 43 -5.74 12.04 15.30
CA GLY A 43 -5.07 10.79 14.92
C GLY A 43 -3.56 10.94 14.75
N LEU A 44 -3.03 10.40 13.65
CA LEU A 44 -1.62 10.46 13.31
C LEU A 44 -1.42 10.78 11.83
N TYR A 45 -0.81 11.91 11.53
CA TYR A 45 -0.38 12.29 10.18
C TYR A 45 0.91 11.56 9.83
N ILE A 46 0.99 10.99 8.64
CA ILE A 46 2.09 10.13 8.20
C ILE A 46 2.53 10.56 6.79
N ASN A 47 3.81 10.85 6.63
CA ASN A 47 4.46 10.91 5.34
C ASN A 47 5.09 9.54 5.06
N VAL A 48 4.61 8.86 4.03
CA VAL A 48 4.99 7.47 3.69
C VAL A 48 6.43 7.39 3.21
N GLU A 49 6.87 8.36 2.42
CA GLU A 49 8.19 8.38 1.80
C GLU A 49 9.29 8.72 2.81
N THR A 50 9.09 9.81 3.57
CA THR A 50 10.07 10.27 4.56
C THR A 50 10.01 9.50 5.88
N ARG A 51 8.94 8.71 6.09
CA ARG A 51 8.69 7.93 7.33
C ARG A 51 8.52 8.79 8.58
N VAL A 52 8.11 10.04 8.38
CA VAL A 52 7.83 10.98 9.47
C VAL A 52 6.36 10.89 9.85
N SER A 53 6.08 10.93 11.15
CA SER A 53 4.72 10.96 11.67
C SER A 53 4.57 11.97 12.80
N GLY A 54 3.36 12.48 12.99
CA GLY A 54 3.07 13.47 14.02
C GLY A 54 1.58 13.66 14.27
N SER A 55 1.23 14.32 15.38
CA SER A 55 -0.15 14.54 15.79
C SER A 55 -0.85 15.72 15.09
N ALA A 56 -0.17 16.44 14.21
CA ALA A 56 -0.75 17.53 13.43
C ALA A 56 -0.13 17.58 12.04
N GLY A 57 -0.95 17.85 11.02
CA GLY A 57 -0.49 17.95 9.64
C GLY A 57 0.53 19.08 9.40
N SER A 58 0.48 20.13 10.23
CA SER A 58 1.44 21.24 10.16
C SER A 58 2.87 20.88 10.57
N VAL A 59 3.05 19.76 11.30
CA VAL A 59 4.39 19.30 11.74
C VAL A 59 4.92 18.13 10.92
N VAL A 60 4.13 17.60 9.98
CA VAL A 60 4.53 16.54 9.06
C VAL A 60 4.45 17.08 7.64
N ALA A 61 5.56 17.63 7.15
CA ALA A 61 5.62 18.19 5.80
C ALA A 61 5.30 17.10 4.77
N GLY A 62 4.42 17.41 3.82
CA GLY A 62 4.04 16.47 2.76
C GLY A 62 3.38 15.19 3.28
N TRP A 63 2.63 15.23 4.38
CA TRP A 63 1.92 14.04 4.86
C TRP A 63 0.92 13.51 3.80
N ASP A 64 0.76 12.20 3.77
CA ASP A 64 -0.04 11.49 2.77
C ASP A 64 -1.36 10.97 3.35
N ILE A 65 -1.28 10.29 4.47
CA ILE A 65 -2.40 9.60 5.11
C ILE A 65 -2.51 9.99 6.58
N ASN A 66 -3.74 10.06 7.05
CA ASN A 66 -4.03 10.30 8.46
C ASN A 66 -5.14 9.35 8.94
N PRO A 67 -4.78 8.24 9.60
CA PRO A 67 -5.71 7.43 10.39
C PRO A 67 -6.05 8.15 11.70
N TYR A 68 -7.34 8.39 11.97
CA TYR A 68 -7.81 9.16 13.11
C TYR A 68 -9.17 8.68 13.64
N SER A 69 -9.77 9.42 14.55
CA SER A 69 -11.07 9.29 15.20
C SER A 69 -10.99 8.69 16.61
N ALA A 70 -11.77 9.28 17.51
CA ALA A 70 -11.86 8.84 18.90
C ALA A 70 -12.72 7.58 19.10
N THR A 71 -13.61 7.25 18.18
CA THR A 71 -14.61 6.18 18.33
C THR A 71 -14.60 5.14 17.21
N SER A 72 -13.95 5.45 16.08
CA SER A 72 -13.86 4.58 14.90
C SER A 72 -12.45 4.57 14.36
N LEU A 73 -12.19 3.94 13.24
CA LEU A 73 -11.04 4.20 12.39
C LEU A 73 -11.53 4.94 11.15
N THR A 74 -11.10 6.17 11.00
CA THR A 74 -11.41 7.00 9.85
C THR A 74 -10.09 7.38 9.17
N TRP A 75 -10.12 7.45 7.85
CA TRP A 75 -8.97 7.88 7.06
C TRP A 75 -9.22 9.25 6.46
N PHE A 76 -8.29 10.15 6.66
CA PHE A 76 -8.19 11.42 5.95
C PHE A 76 -6.91 11.42 5.12
N ASN A 77 -6.96 12.00 3.94
CA ASN A 77 -5.88 11.91 2.97
C ASN A 77 -5.55 13.31 2.44
N ALA A 78 -4.27 13.54 2.14
CA ALA A 78 -3.84 14.75 1.44
C ALA A 78 -4.39 14.78 0.00
N THR A 79 -4.30 15.94 -0.64
CA THR A 79 -4.71 16.11 -2.04
C THR A 79 -3.96 15.13 -2.95
N GLY A 80 -4.68 14.44 -3.82
CA GLY A 80 -4.09 13.43 -4.72
C GLY A 80 -3.89 12.05 -4.10
N THR A 81 -4.01 11.92 -2.77
CA THR A 81 -3.90 10.63 -2.07
C THR A 81 -5.27 9.97 -1.89
N GLY A 82 -5.30 8.76 -1.38
CA GLY A 82 -6.55 8.07 -1.09
C GLY A 82 -6.36 6.63 -0.65
N MET A 83 -7.32 6.13 0.13
CA MET A 83 -7.35 4.74 0.56
C MET A 83 -8.10 3.89 -0.46
N LEU A 84 -7.57 2.70 -0.78
CA LEU A 84 -8.23 1.77 -1.70
C LEU A 84 -9.47 1.18 -1.04
N ARG A 85 -10.62 1.33 -1.69
CA ARG A 85 -11.85 0.65 -1.31
C ARG A 85 -11.77 -0.84 -1.62
N TYR A 86 -12.53 -1.63 -0.92
CA TYR A 86 -12.61 -3.05 -1.27
C TYR A 86 -13.09 -3.23 -2.73
N PRO A 87 -12.55 -4.18 -3.50
CA PRO A 87 -12.94 -4.40 -4.89
C PRO A 87 -14.45 -4.55 -5.05
N GLY A 88 -15.02 -3.83 -6.01
CA GLY A 88 -16.48 -3.78 -6.25
C GLY A 88 -17.25 -2.77 -5.41
N VAL A 89 -16.61 -2.10 -4.43
CA VAL A 89 -17.21 -1.05 -3.61
C VAL A 89 -16.77 0.32 -4.12
N THR A 90 -17.72 1.22 -4.36
CA THR A 90 -17.47 2.57 -4.89
C THR A 90 -17.64 3.68 -3.84
N THR A 91 -18.13 3.34 -2.65
CA THR A 91 -18.38 4.29 -1.55
C THR A 91 -17.62 3.87 -0.29
N GLY A 92 -17.55 4.75 0.69
CA GLY A 92 -16.87 4.49 1.96
C GLY A 92 -15.35 4.67 1.89
N SER A 93 -14.67 4.05 2.82
CA SER A 93 -13.24 4.20 3.10
C SER A 93 -12.43 2.95 2.70
N ALA A 94 -11.23 2.83 3.31
CA ALA A 94 -10.32 1.71 3.13
C ALA A 94 -11.01 0.36 3.38
N GLY A 95 -10.92 -0.55 2.41
CA GLY A 95 -11.28 -1.95 2.62
C GLY A 95 -10.16 -2.74 3.28
N ASN A 96 -10.52 -3.83 3.97
CA ASN A 96 -9.57 -4.85 4.40
C ASN A 96 -9.29 -5.78 3.20
N LEU A 97 -8.09 -5.71 2.64
CA LEU A 97 -7.73 -6.35 1.38
C LEU A 97 -7.24 -7.78 1.60
N ALA A 98 -7.62 -8.66 0.71
CA ALA A 98 -7.05 -10.01 0.65
C ALA A 98 -5.67 -10.03 -0.02
N GLY A 99 -4.87 -11.04 0.29
CA GLY A 99 -3.63 -11.31 -0.46
C GLY A 99 -3.94 -11.53 -1.95
N GLY A 100 -3.06 -11.03 -2.81
CA GLY A 100 -3.24 -11.02 -4.25
C GLY A 100 -4.03 -9.82 -4.80
N THR A 101 -4.61 -8.96 -3.94
CA THR A 101 -5.26 -7.73 -4.39
C THR A 101 -4.24 -6.80 -5.03
N VAL A 102 -4.56 -6.25 -6.19
CA VAL A 102 -3.73 -5.27 -6.89
C VAL A 102 -4.13 -3.86 -6.47
N VAL A 103 -3.16 -3.09 -5.98
CA VAL A 103 -3.29 -1.65 -5.68
C VAL A 103 -2.65 -0.88 -6.83
N GLY A 104 -3.44 -0.13 -7.58
CA GLY A 104 -2.96 0.52 -8.81
C GLY A 104 -3.99 1.48 -9.41
N ALA A 105 -3.73 1.95 -10.62
CA ALA A 105 -4.49 3.02 -11.28
C ALA A 105 -5.98 2.74 -11.43
N THR A 106 -6.39 1.47 -11.56
CA THR A 106 -7.79 1.07 -11.72
C THR A 106 -8.57 0.99 -10.42
N GLY A 107 -7.90 1.19 -9.27
CA GLY A 107 -8.51 1.15 -7.95
C GLY A 107 -9.51 2.29 -7.71
N SER A 108 -10.54 2.04 -6.91
CA SER A 108 -11.43 3.09 -6.40
C SER A 108 -10.87 3.61 -5.08
N TYR A 109 -10.54 4.88 -5.02
CA TYR A 109 -9.90 5.50 -3.84
C TYR A 109 -10.84 6.48 -3.14
N GLY A 110 -10.66 6.61 -1.83
CA GLY A 110 -11.46 7.54 -1.04
C GLY A 110 -10.94 7.73 0.38
N SER A 111 -11.72 8.44 1.17
CA SER A 111 -11.50 8.71 2.60
C SER A 111 -12.75 8.31 3.40
N GLY A 112 -12.70 8.44 4.71
CA GLY A 112 -13.82 8.19 5.61
C GLY A 112 -13.65 7.00 6.55
N ALA A 113 -14.69 6.62 7.27
CA ALA A 113 -14.66 5.54 8.25
C ALA A 113 -14.61 4.17 7.60
N VAL A 114 -13.88 3.24 8.22
CA VAL A 114 -13.92 1.82 7.85
C VAL A 114 -15.19 1.16 8.40
N VAL A 115 -15.57 0.04 7.79
CA VAL A 115 -16.65 -0.81 8.30
C VAL A 115 -16.02 -2.00 9.03
N VAL A 116 -16.45 -2.25 10.26
CA VAL A 116 -16.03 -3.42 11.05
C VAL A 116 -17.13 -4.49 10.98
N GLY A 117 -16.75 -5.74 10.74
CA GLY A 117 -17.72 -6.85 10.69
C GLY A 117 -17.23 -8.06 9.90
N ALA A 118 -18.02 -9.11 9.82
CA ALA A 118 -17.64 -10.38 9.23
C ALA A 118 -17.67 -10.42 7.69
N ALA A 119 -18.28 -9.43 7.02
CA ALA A 119 -18.36 -9.43 5.56
C ALA A 119 -16.98 -9.20 4.93
N ALA A 120 -16.79 -9.73 3.72
CA ALA A 120 -15.57 -9.52 2.95
C ALA A 120 -15.29 -8.03 2.75
N GLY A 121 -14.02 -7.64 2.93
CA GLY A 121 -13.59 -6.25 2.87
C GLY A 121 -13.82 -5.45 4.13
N ASN A 122 -14.54 -5.96 5.12
CA ASN A 122 -14.67 -5.30 6.41
C ASN A 122 -13.45 -5.56 7.29
N TRP A 123 -13.16 -4.59 8.13
CA TRP A 123 -12.09 -4.68 9.12
C TRP A 123 -12.47 -5.62 10.26
N GLN A 124 -11.48 -6.37 10.72
CA GLN A 124 -11.63 -7.37 11.77
C GLN A 124 -11.00 -6.88 13.07
N LEU A 125 -11.70 -7.11 14.20
CA LEU A 125 -11.12 -6.92 15.53
C LEU A 125 -10.24 -8.11 15.91
N ASN A 126 -9.28 -7.89 16.80
CA ASN A 126 -8.27 -8.87 17.24
C ASN A 126 -7.51 -9.49 16.05
N ALA A 127 -7.21 -8.68 15.04
CA ALA A 127 -6.62 -9.14 13.79
C ALA A 127 -5.66 -8.11 13.18
N VAL A 128 -4.83 -8.58 12.28
CA VAL A 128 -4.08 -7.73 11.35
C VAL A 128 -4.94 -7.51 10.11
N ASN A 129 -5.22 -6.26 9.81
CA ASN A 129 -5.96 -5.84 8.62
C ASN A 129 -5.01 -5.23 7.61
N THR A 130 -5.29 -5.45 6.33
CA THR A 130 -4.50 -4.92 5.22
C THR A 130 -5.24 -3.79 4.53
N PHE A 131 -4.60 -2.65 4.38
CA PHE A 131 -5.15 -1.52 3.64
C PHE A 131 -4.27 -1.17 2.45
N GLY A 132 -4.87 -0.71 1.36
CA GLY A 132 -4.17 -0.18 0.20
C GLY A 132 -4.33 1.34 0.13
N PHE A 133 -3.39 2.00 -0.51
CA PHE A 133 -3.43 3.45 -0.69
C PHE A 133 -2.69 3.88 -1.96
N ARG A 134 -2.97 5.10 -2.39
CA ARG A 134 -2.14 5.85 -3.32
C ARG A 134 -1.68 7.13 -2.65
N PHE A 135 -0.53 7.63 -3.03
CA PHE A 135 0.00 8.90 -2.54
C PHE A 135 0.78 9.63 -3.64
N VAL A 136 1.07 10.91 -3.41
CA VAL A 136 1.90 11.72 -4.31
C VAL A 136 3.25 11.88 -3.65
N ALA A 137 4.28 11.28 -4.24
CA ALA A 137 5.65 11.34 -3.71
C ALA A 137 6.33 12.69 -3.99
N ALA A 138 7.57 12.86 -3.53
CA ALA A 138 8.33 14.10 -3.72
C ALA A 138 8.62 14.43 -5.19
N ASP A 139 8.55 13.43 -6.08
CA ASP A 139 8.63 13.63 -7.54
C ASP A 139 7.36 14.25 -8.16
N GLY A 140 6.31 14.45 -7.37
CA GLY A 140 5.02 14.97 -7.80
C GLY A 140 4.14 13.95 -8.53
N LEU A 141 4.52 12.68 -8.58
CA LEU A 141 3.81 11.62 -9.27
C LEU A 141 3.05 10.70 -8.30
N THR A 142 2.08 9.95 -8.83
CA THR A 142 1.29 9.02 -8.03
C THR A 142 2.01 7.68 -7.90
N HIS A 143 2.16 7.24 -6.64
CA HIS A 143 2.65 5.92 -6.25
C HIS A 143 1.55 5.12 -5.56
N TYR A 144 1.71 3.79 -5.53
CA TYR A 144 0.77 2.87 -4.92
C TYR A 144 1.44 2.05 -3.84
N GLY A 145 0.69 1.81 -2.76
CA GLY A 145 1.20 1.05 -1.63
C GLY A 145 0.11 0.31 -0.87
N TYR A 146 0.52 -0.53 0.05
CA TYR A 146 -0.34 -1.17 1.03
C TYR A 146 0.37 -1.22 2.38
N GLY A 147 -0.38 -1.44 3.44
CA GLY A 147 0.17 -1.59 4.78
C GLY A 147 -0.63 -2.54 5.64
N PHE A 148 -0.06 -2.89 6.78
CA PHE A 148 -0.69 -3.72 7.79
C PHE A 148 -0.98 -2.90 9.04
N MET A 149 -2.19 -3.09 9.57
CA MET A 149 -2.61 -2.49 10.83
C MET A 149 -3.17 -3.55 11.75
N SER A 150 -2.52 -3.75 12.89
CA SER A 150 -3.04 -4.56 13.97
C SER A 150 -4.16 -3.82 14.69
N VAL A 151 -5.30 -4.46 14.84
CA VAL A 151 -6.46 -3.93 15.58
C VAL A 151 -6.75 -4.88 16.74
N GLY A 152 -6.90 -4.31 17.94
CA GLY A 152 -7.22 -5.07 19.14
C GLY A 152 -8.71 -5.37 19.30
N ALA A 153 -9.16 -5.56 20.54
CA ALA A 153 -10.55 -5.85 20.87
C ALA A 153 -11.54 -4.71 20.54
N ALA A 154 -11.02 -3.50 20.36
CA ALA A 154 -11.76 -2.34 19.88
C ALA A 154 -11.04 -1.71 18.70
N ILE A 155 -11.77 -1.13 17.75
CA ILE A 155 -11.21 -0.44 16.57
C ILE A 155 -10.34 0.77 16.91
N THR A 156 -10.44 1.27 18.12
CA THR A 156 -9.62 2.33 18.69
C THR A 156 -8.24 1.85 19.15
N ASN A 157 -8.06 0.56 19.39
CA ASN A 157 -6.78 -0.07 19.72
C ASN A 157 -6.10 -0.53 18.42
N ARG A 158 -5.31 0.33 17.83
CA ARG A 158 -4.76 0.14 16.49
C ARG A 158 -3.30 0.55 16.41
N THR A 159 -2.52 -0.28 15.74
CA THR A 159 -1.07 -0.07 15.55
C THR A 159 -0.72 -0.36 14.11
N LEU A 160 -0.12 0.60 13.45
CA LEU A 160 0.45 0.44 12.12
C LEU A 160 1.77 -0.33 12.25
N THR A 161 1.90 -1.44 11.54
CA THR A 161 3.04 -2.35 11.68
C THR A 161 3.98 -2.32 10.49
N ASP A 162 3.45 -2.17 9.29
CA ASP A 162 4.25 -2.18 8.07
C ASP A 162 3.60 -1.31 6.98
N ILE A 163 4.44 -0.71 6.14
CA ILE A 163 4.05 -0.05 4.90
C ILE A 163 4.95 -0.55 3.77
N PHE A 164 4.33 -0.82 2.63
CA PHE A 164 4.99 -1.19 1.38
C PHE A 164 4.52 -0.25 0.29
N TYR A 165 5.41 0.22 -0.56
CA TYR A 165 5.03 0.96 -1.74
C TYR A 165 5.99 0.71 -2.90
N GLU A 166 5.49 0.95 -4.11
CA GLU A 166 6.27 0.84 -5.34
C GLU A 166 7.00 2.17 -5.61
N ASP A 167 8.32 2.12 -5.78
CA ASP A 167 9.17 3.31 -5.99
C ASP A 167 9.09 3.87 -7.40
N VAL A 168 8.56 3.10 -8.36
CA VAL A 168 8.31 3.57 -9.72
C VAL A 168 6.88 4.10 -9.83
N ALA A 169 6.75 5.37 -10.19
CA ALA A 169 5.46 6.03 -10.33
C ALA A 169 4.50 5.27 -11.27
N ALA A 170 3.21 5.34 -10.98
CA ALA A 170 2.13 4.69 -11.70
C ALA A 170 2.21 3.15 -11.81
N THR A 171 3.19 2.53 -11.16
CA THR A 171 3.34 1.07 -11.13
C THR A 171 2.50 0.46 -10.02
N ALA A 172 1.70 -0.54 -10.37
CA ALA A 172 0.84 -1.23 -9.40
C ALA A 172 1.63 -2.17 -8.49
N ILE A 173 1.20 -2.29 -7.24
CA ILE A 173 1.75 -3.23 -6.27
C ILE A 173 0.71 -4.30 -5.91
N THR A 174 1.15 -5.55 -5.72
CA THR A 174 0.28 -6.65 -5.30
C THR A 174 0.43 -6.90 -3.81
N VAL A 175 -0.69 -6.96 -3.09
CA VAL A 175 -0.72 -7.27 -1.66
C VAL A 175 -0.17 -8.68 -1.42
N VAL A 176 0.88 -8.78 -0.61
CA VAL A 176 1.41 -10.05 -0.10
C VAL A 176 0.77 -10.30 1.27
N PRO A 177 0.25 -11.52 1.55
CA PRO A 177 -0.30 -11.84 2.86
C PRO A 177 0.69 -11.58 3.98
N ALA A 178 0.22 -11.13 5.15
CA ALA A 178 1.05 -10.95 6.33
C ALA A 178 1.80 -12.28 6.67
N PRO A 179 3.06 -12.21 7.13
CA PRO A 179 3.90 -13.40 7.32
C PRO A 179 3.26 -14.51 8.16
N GLY A 180 2.44 -14.17 9.15
CA GLY A 180 1.69 -15.12 9.97
C GLY A 180 0.65 -15.95 9.20
N ALA A 181 0.03 -15.38 8.17
CA ALA A 181 -0.95 -16.09 7.34
C ALA A 181 -0.29 -17.19 6.48
N ILE A 182 0.91 -16.93 5.98
CA ILE A 182 1.70 -17.91 5.20
C ILE A 182 2.15 -19.08 6.08
N ALA A 183 2.57 -18.81 7.31
CA ALA A 183 2.96 -19.84 8.27
C ALA A 183 1.79 -20.77 8.61
N LEU A 184 0.59 -20.24 8.78
CA LEU A 184 -0.62 -21.01 9.07
C LEU A 184 -1.02 -21.93 7.91
N LEU A 185 -0.93 -21.45 6.68
CA LEU A 185 -1.18 -22.24 5.46
C LEU A 185 -0.16 -23.37 5.29
N GLY A 186 1.11 -23.11 5.60
CA GLY A 186 2.17 -24.12 5.58
C GLY A 186 1.92 -25.25 6.60
N LEU A 187 1.50 -24.91 7.82
CA LEU A 187 1.18 -25.88 8.86
C LEU A 187 -0.08 -26.71 8.54
N ALA A 188 -1.11 -26.08 7.99
CA ALA A 188 -2.33 -26.78 7.55
C ALA A 188 -2.04 -27.78 6.42
N GLY A 189 -1.16 -27.44 5.48
CA GLY A 189 -0.70 -28.34 4.41
C GLY A 189 0.06 -29.56 4.93
N LEU A 190 0.88 -29.39 5.97
CA LEU A 190 1.62 -30.49 6.63
C LEU A 190 0.69 -31.41 7.44
N ALA A 191 -0.31 -30.86 8.13
CA ALA A 191 -1.28 -31.64 8.90
C ALA A 191 -2.18 -32.49 7.97
N GLY A 192 -2.54 -32.00 6.81
CA GLY A 192 -3.33 -32.73 5.81
C GLY A 192 -2.61 -33.93 5.20
N ARG A 193 -1.27 -33.92 5.15
CA ARG A 193 -0.45 -35.00 4.57
C ARG A 193 -0.30 -36.23 5.48
N ARG A 194 -0.63 -36.11 6.76
CA ARG A 194 -0.53 -37.21 7.76
C ARG A 194 -1.73 -38.16 7.78
N ARG A 195 -2.76 -37.93 6.97
CA ARG A 195 -4.01 -38.74 6.95
C ARG A 195 -4.16 -39.61 5.69
N ARG A 196 -3.06 -40.00 5.05
CA ARG A 196 -3.08 -41.02 3.98
C ARG A 196 -2.16 -42.18 4.32
#